data_a8d3b7b118f3b884744cad3b97f5873d
#
_entry.id   a8d3b7b118f3b884744cad3b97f5873d
#
_cell.length_a   1.000
_cell.length_b   1.000
_cell.length_c   1.000
_cell.angle_alpha   90.00
_cell.angle_beta   90.00
_cell.angle_gamma   90.00
#
_symmetry.space_group_name_H-M   'P 1'
#
loop_
_entity.id
_entity.type
_entity.pdbx_description
1 polymer ?
#
loop_
_entity_poly.entity_id
_entity_poly.type
_entity_poly.pdbx_seq_one_letter_code
_entity_poly.pdbx_strand_id
1 'polypeptide(L)'
;KVVAYESYKADMVPDYAFDGNTYLEQFKMPAGVKELGFSAFRSTNLKEIDLPETIEEFGRNTFNACFNLKDVYMRHKEAPYWISWCVFAAKGDITRTLHLYPGSKAKYEAGLYTKNWIKYFDNVVEDLEPTGIHSVTLDKKPGNQAIYDLNGRRITEAMKKGVYIKNGKKISAK
;
A
#
# COMPACT_ATOMS: atom_id res chain seq x y z
N LYS A 1 12.59 7.78 -9.36
CA LYS A 1 12.15 9.11 -8.90
C LYS A 1 10.76 8.98 -8.29
N VAL A 2 10.60 9.45 -7.06
CA VAL A 2 9.28 9.50 -6.39
C VAL A 2 8.53 10.71 -6.91
N VAL A 3 7.33 10.52 -7.40
CA VAL A 3 6.43 11.62 -7.81
C VAL A 3 5.26 11.64 -6.85
N ALA A 4 5.08 12.76 -6.15
CA ALA A 4 3.84 13.05 -5.43
C ALA A 4 2.89 13.73 -6.41
N TYR A 5 1.67 13.25 -6.46
CA TYR A 5 0.63 13.78 -7.32
C TYR A 5 -0.43 14.47 -6.46
N GLU A 6 -0.70 15.73 -6.74
CA GLU A 6 -1.84 16.47 -6.19
C GLU A 6 -2.87 16.62 -7.29
N SER A 7 -3.99 15.90 -7.16
CA SER A 7 -5.07 15.93 -8.13
C SER A 7 -5.90 17.20 -7.99
N TYR A 8 -6.36 17.73 -9.11
CA TYR A 8 -7.36 18.80 -9.16
C TYR A 8 -8.68 18.39 -8.48
N LYS A 9 -9.06 17.10 -8.58
CA LYS A 9 -10.02 16.44 -7.69
C LYS A 9 -9.22 15.63 -6.70
N ALA A 10 -9.29 15.96 -5.43
CA ALA A 10 -8.49 15.32 -4.39
C ALA A 10 -8.72 13.80 -4.25
N ASP A 11 -9.79 13.27 -4.85
CA ASP A 11 -10.24 11.88 -4.74
C ASP A 11 -10.05 11.03 -6.01
N MET A 12 -9.45 11.58 -7.09
CA MET A 12 -9.21 10.79 -8.30
C MET A 12 -7.84 11.06 -8.94
N VAL A 13 -7.28 10.04 -9.60
CA VAL A 13 -6.20 10.18 -10.57
C VAL A 13 -6.86 10.22 -11.97
N PRO A 14 -6.69 11.31 -12.74
CA PRO A 14 -7.38 11.45 -14.03
C PRO A 14 -7.00 10.40 -15.07
N ASP A 15 -7.84 10.31 -16.12
CA ASP A 15 -7.54 9.52 -17.30
C ASP A 15 -6.20 9.91 -17.90
N TYR A 16 -5.41 8.92 -18.28
CA TYR A 16 -4.10 9.08 -18.94
C TYR A 16 -3.06 9.90 -18.17
N ALA A 17 -3.26 10.17 -16.88
CA ALA A 17 -2.41 11.07 -16.08
C ALA A 17 -0.91 10.79 -16.22
N PHE A 18 -0.52 9.52 -16.30
CA PHE A 18 0.87 9.07 -16.42
C PHE A 18 1.06 8.07 -17.57
N ASP A 19 0.11 8.00 -18.53
CA ASP A 19 0.18 7.05 -19.63
C ASP A 19 1.50 7.18 -20.42
N GLY A 20 2.20 6.06 -20.59
CA GLY A 20 3.46 5.99 -21.32
C GLY A 20 4.65 6.65 -20.62
N ASN A 21 4.51 7.08 -19.35
CA ASN A 21 5.64 7.67 -18.61
C ASN A 21 6.61 6.58 -18.12
N THR A 22 7.57 6.23 -18.98
CA THR A 22 8.59 5.19 -18.69
C THR A 22 9.61 5.63 -17.64
N TYR A 23 9.63 6.87 -17.20
CA TYR A 23 10.50 7.37 -16.13
C TYR A 23 9.84 7.24 -14.75
N LEU A 24 8.54 6.89 -14.70
CA LEU A 24 7.80 6.73 -13.43
C LEU A 24 8.06 5.34 -12.86
N GLU A 25 8.97 5.25 -11.87
CA GLU A 25 9.34 4.00 -11.19
C GLU A 25 8.62 3.81 -9.83
N GLN A 26 8.23 4.91 -9.21
CA GLN A 26 7.54 4.93 -7.91
C GLN A 26 6.48 6.02 -7.90
N PHE A 27 5.36 5.74 -7.30
CA PHE A 27 4.27 6.68 -7.13
C PHE A 27 3.67 6.54 -5.73
N LYS A 28 3.63 7.65 -5.00
CA LYS A 28 2.95 7.69 -3.71
C LYS A 28 1.50 8.10 -3.92
N MET A 29 0.59 7.15 -3.75
CA MET A 29 -0.84 7.42 -3.86
C MET A 29 -1.28 8.37 -2.75
N PRO A 30 -1.96 9.50 -3.09
CA PRO A 30 -2.54 10.37 -2.08
C PRO A 30 -3.59 9.64 -1.23
N ALA A 31 -3.63 9.93 0.06
CA ALA A 31 -4.69 9.43 0.92
C ALA A 31 -6.07 9.97 0.45
N GLY A 32 -7.08 9.10 0.47
CA GLY A 32 -8.43 9.49 0.09
C GLY A 32 -8.75 9.40 -1.40
N VAL A 33 -7.80 8.97 -2.26
CA VAL A 33 -8.09 8.66 -3.66
C VAL A 33 -9.07 7.50 -3.73
N LYS A 34 -10.15 7.70 -4.49
CA LYS A 34 -11.24 6.74 -4.70
C LYS A 34 -11.26 6.16 -6.09
N GLU A 35 -10.79 6.93 -7.07
CA GLU A 35 -10.87 6.56 -8.48
C GLU A 35 -9.51 6.66 -9.16
N LEU A 36 -9.17 5.63 -9.93
CA LEU A 36 -8.05 5.67 -10.87
C LEU A 36 -8.61 5.63 -12.28
N GLY A 37 -8.36 6.66 -13.04
CA GLY A 37 -8.92 6.86 -14.37
C GLY A 37 -8.43 5.87 -15.43
N PHE A 38 -9.03 5.95 -16.62
CA PHE A 38 -8.69 5.14 -17.78
C PHE A 38 -7.21 5.30 -18.14
N SER A 39 -6.46 4.19 -18.24
CA SER A 39 -5.03 4.18 -18.61
C SER A 39 -4.14 5.11 -17.75
N ALA A 40 -4.56 5.45 -16.52
CA ALA A 40 -3.85 6.45 -15.70
C ALA A 40 -2.36 6.16 -15.51
N PHE A 41 -1.96 4.90 -15.40
CA PHE A 41 -0.57 4.46 -15.24
C PHE A 41 -0.13 3.47 -16.33
N ARG A 42 -0.85 3.37 -17.44
CA ARG A 42 -0.52 2.44 -18.51
C ARG A 42 0.91 2.65 -19.01
N SER A 43 1.63 1.56 -19.26
CA SER A 43 3.00 1.57 -19.83
C SER A 43 4.01 2.39 -19.01
N THR A 44 3.83 2.45 -17.69
CA THR A 44 4.82 3.05 -16.78
C THR A 44 5.86 2.01 -16.34
N ASN A 45 6.97 2.48 -15.75
CA ASN A 45 8.00 1.63 -15.15
C ASN A 45 7.82 1.45 -13.63
N LEU A 46 6.60 1.58 -13.14
CA LEU A 46 6.30 1.32 -11.72
C LEU A 46 6.79 -0.06 -11.32
N LYS A 47 7.48 -0.14 -10.18
CA LYS A 47 7.96 -1.39 -9.57
C LYS A 47 7.00 -1.93 -8.53
N GLU A 48 6.35 -1.03 -7.83
CA GLU A 48 5.33 -1.31 -6.82
C GLU A 48 4.27 -0.21 -6.81
N ILE A 49 3.11 -0.51 -6.28
CA ILE A 49 2.04 0.46 -6.02
C ILE A 49 1.29 0.10 -4.75
N ASP A 50 1.11 1.10 -3.87
CA ASP A 50 0.32 0.99 -2.66
C ASP A 50 -1.02 1.71 -2.86
N LEU A 51 -2.10 0.94 -2.88
CA LEU A 51 -3.46 1.37 -3.17
C LEU A 51 -4.23 1.51 -1.84
N PRO A 52 -4.67 2.72 -1.48
CA PRO A 52 -5.32 2.97 -0.20
C PRO A 52 -6.67 2.23 -0.07
N GLU A 53 -7.15 2.09 1.16
CA GLU A 53 -8.44 1.46 1.45
C GLU A 53 -9.66 2.24 0.87
N THR A 54 -9.42 3.49 0.46
CA THR A 54 -10.45 4.36 -0.12
C THR A 54 -10.71 4.09 -1.61
N ILE A 55 -9.89 3.26 -2.30
CA ILE A 55 -10.07 2.96 -3.71
C ILE A 55 -11.39 2.22 -3.93
N GLU A 56 -12.27 2.80 -4.71
CA GLU A 56 -13.58 2.25 -5.06
C GLU A 56 -13.63 1.81 -6.52
N GLU A 57 -12.96 2.56 -7.43
CA GLU A 57 -13.04 2.32 -8.87
C GLU A 57 -11.69 2.31 -9.57
N PHE A 58 -11.58 1.41 -10.54
CA PHE A 58 -10.45 1.32 -11.46
C PHE A 58 -10.92 1.46 -12.89
N GLY A 59 -10.42 2.45 -13.58
CA GLY A 59 -10.60 2.62 -15.01
C GLY A 59 -9.98 1.46 -15.81
N ARG A 60 -10.44 1.31 -17.04
CA ARG A 60 -9.88 0.31 -17.94
C ARG A 60 -8.41 0.59 -18.22
N ASN A 61 -7.58 -0.45 -18.27
CA ASN A 61 -6.15 -0.38 -18.57
C ASN A 61 -5.30 0.41 -17.55
N THR A 62 -5.79 0.72 -16.37
CA THR A 62 -5.08 1.59 -15.41
C THR A 62 -3.60 1.22 -15.24
N PHE A 63 -3.28 -0.07 -15.05
CA PHE A 63 -1.90 -0.58 -14.93
C PHE A 63 -1.53 -1.56 -16.06
N ASN A 64 -2.19 -1.44 -17.20
CA ASN A 64 -1.88 -2.30 -18.35
C ASN A 64 -0.47 -2.00 -18.87
N ALA A 65 0.26 -3.05 -19.27
CA ALA A 65 1.64 -2.94 -19.76
C ALA A 65 2.63 -2.27 -18.79
N CYS A 66 2.37 -2.32 -17.48
CA CYS A 66 3.35 -2.00 -16.45
C CYS A 66 4.26 -3.22 -16.25
N PHE A 67 5.24 -3.40 -17.15
CA PHE A 67 6.04 -4.62 -17.23
C PHE A 67 7.01 -4.83 -16.07
N ASN A 68 7.25 -3.79 -15.24
CA ASN A 68 8.11 -3.86 -14.08
C ASN A 68 7.33 -3.90 -12.75
N LEU A 69 5.98 -3.84 -12.78
CA LEU A 69 5.13 -3.81 -11.59
C LEU A 69 5.07 -5.20 -10.95
N LYS A 70 5.88 -5.39 -9.92
CA LYS A 70 6.03 -6.65 -9.17
C LYS A 70 5.07 -6.75 -7.99
N ASP A 71 4.93 -5.67 -7.23
CA ASP A 71 4.19 -5.70 -5.98
C ASP A 71 3.03 -4.71 -6.00
N VAL A 72 1.84 -5.21 -5.71
CA VAL A 72 0.60 -4.42 -5.62
C VAL A 72 0.01 -4.62 -4.23
N TYR A 73 0.04 -3.57 -3.42
CA TYR A 73 -0.51 -3.57 -2.07
C TYR A 73 -1.94 -3.02 -2.12
N MET A 74 -2.92 -3.88 -1.92
CA MET A 74 -4.33 -3.52 -1.95
C MET A 74 -4.87 -3.41 -0.52
N ARG A 75 -4.97 -2.18 -0.01
CA ARG A 75 -5.40 -1.93 1.36
C ARG A 75 -6.91 -1.94 1.57
N HIS A 76 -7.68 -2.23 0.55
CA HIS A 76 -9.11 -2.43 0.68
C HIS A 76 -9.41 -3.85 1.16
N LYS A 77 -10.07 -4.00 2.31
CA LYS A 77 -10.37 -5.31 2.94
C LYS A 77 -11.42 -6.12 2.20
N GLU A 78 -12.29 -5.43 1.49
CA GLU A 78 -13.29 -6.04 0.61
C GLU A 78 -12.83 -5.94 -0.84
N ALA A 79 -13.31 -6.81 -1.71
CA ALA A 79 -13.04 -6.67 -3.13
C ALA A 79 -13.70 -5.38 -3.66
N PRO A 80 -12.95 -4.45 -4.30
CA PRO A 80 -13.54 -3.24 -4.85
C PRO A 80 -14.70 -3.54 -5.79
N TYR A 81 -15.74 -2.71 -5.72
CA TYR A 81 -16.99 -2.98 -6.43
C TYR A 81 -16.86 -2.86 -7.94
N TRP A 82 -16.08 -1.89 -8.43
CA TRP A 82 -15.91 -1.66 -9.85
C TRP A 82 -14.43 -1.78 -10.27
N ILE A 83 -14.11 -2.88 -10.93
CA ILE A 83 -12.79 -3.10 -11.53
C ILE A 83 -12.97 -3.59 -12.96
N SER A 84 -12.40 -2.88 -13.93
CA SER A 84 -12.33 -3.34 -15.30
C SER A 84 -11.47 -4.60 -15.40
N TRP A 85 -11.86 -5.55 -16.23
CA TRP A 85 -11.16 -6.84 -16.42
C TRP A 85 -9.71 -6.72 -16.92
N CYS A 86 -9.33 -5.59 -17.51
CA CYS A 86 -8.00 -5.38 -18.10
C CYS A 86 -7.08 -4.44 -17.30
N VAL A 87 -7.41 -4.16 -16.03
CA VAL A 87 -6.61 -3.22 -15.20
C VAL A 87 -5.15 -3.64 -15.14
N PHE A 88 -4.85 -4.92 -14.92
CA PHE A 88 -3.50 -5.47 -14.77
C PHE A 88 -3.07 -6.36 -15.94
N ALA A 89 -3.72 -6.26 -17.11
CA ALA A 89 -3.37 -7.07 -18.26
C ALA A 89 -1.95 -6.74 -18.78
N ALA A 90 -1.38 -7.65 -19.59
CA ALA A 90 -0.03 -7.50 -20.17
C ALA A 90 1.06 -7.20 -19.13
N LYS A 91 1.41 -8.21 -18.31
CA LYS A 91 2.41 -8.08 -17.26
C LYS A 91 3.86 -8.37 -17.66
N GLY A 92 4.13 -8.93 -18.84
CA GLY A 92 5.49 -9.39 -19.19
C GLY A 92 5.97 -10.61 -18.38
N ASP A 93 7.29 -10.87 -18.37
CA ASP A 93 7.93 -12.05 -17.76
C ASP A 93 8.34 -11.83 -16.29
N ILE A 94 7.54 -11.06 -15.54
CA ILE A 94 7.78 -10.81 -14.12
C ILE A 94 6.87 -11.65 -13.24
N THR A 95 7.35 -12.02 -12.07
CA THR A 95 6.50 -12.53 -10.99
C THR A 95 5.82 -11.35 -10.33
N ARG A 96 4.48 -11.32 -10.41
CA ARG A 96 3.66 -10.26 -9.80
C ARG A 96 2.94 -10.80 -8.58
N THR A 97 3.05 -10.07 -7.48
CA THR A 97 2.44 -10.41 -6.19
C THR A 97 1.36 -9.39 -5.82
N LEU A 98 0.21 -9.90 -5.41
CA LEU A 98 -0.85 -9.12 -4.79
C LEU A 98 -0.79 -9.32 -3.27
N HIS A 99 -0.63 -8.22 -2.55
CA HIS A 99 -0.60 -8.17 -1.09
C HIS A 99 -1.94 -7.73 -0.55
N LEU A 100 -2.55 -8.53 0.31
CA LEU A 100 -3.87 -8.33 0.90
C LEU A 100 -3.81 -8.39 2.42
N TYR A 101 -4.87 -7.91 3.07
CA TYR A 101 -5.07 -8.14 4.50
C TYR A 101 -5.43 -9.60 4.77
N PRO A 102 -5.04 -10.15 5.96
CA PRO A 102 -5.48 -11.48 6.41
C PRO A 102 -7.01 -11.64 6.34
N GLY A 103 -7.47 -12.72 5.72
CA GLY A 103 -8.88 -13.04 5.52
C GLY A 103 -9.55 -12.36 4.32
N SER A 104 -8.81 -11.58 3.51
CA SER A 104 -9.37 -10.90 2.32
C SER A 104 -9.30 -11.72 1.04
N LYS A 105 -8.35 -12.65 0.91
CA LYS A 105 -8.11 -13.40 -0.33
C LYS A 105 -9.37 -14.06 -0.88
N ALA A 106 -10.11 -14.78 -0.03
CA ALA A 106 -11.33 -15.46 -0.45
C ALA A 106 -12.40 -14.49 -1.01
N LYS A 107 -12.47 -13.26 -0.48
CA LYS A 107 -13.40 -12.23 -0.97
C LYS A 107 -13.00 -11.73 -2.36
N TYR A 108 -11.69 -11.58 -2.59
CA TYR A 108 -11.17 -11.20 -3.90
C TYR A 108 -11.36 -12.29 -4.95
N GLU A 109 -11.18 -13.55 -4.59
CA GLU A 109 -11.41 -14.71 -5.47
C GLU A 109 -12.90 -14.89 -5.80
N ALA A 110 -13.80 -14.61 -4.86
CA ALA A 110 -15.24 -14.71 -5.04
C ALA A 110 -15.87 -13.45 -5.67
N GLY A 111 -15.18 -12.33 -5.67
CA GLY A 111 -15.70 -11.05 -6.12
C GLY A 111 -16.10 -11.06 -7.60
N LEU A 112 -17.23 -10.46 -7.94
CA LEU A 112 -17.81 -10.46 -9.29
C LEU A 112 -16.83 -9.97 -10.37
N TYR A 113 -16.06 -8.95 -10.05
CA TYR A 113 -15.09 -8.32 -10.95
C TYR A 113 -13.66 -8.76 -10.67
N THR A 114 -13.28 -8.91 -9.39
CA THR A 114 -11.91 -9.20 -8.98
C THR A 114 -11.41 -10.57 -9.40
N LYS A 115 -12.29 -11.60 -9.46
CA LYS A 115 -11.94 -12.93 -9.97
C LYS A 115 -11.33 -12.93 -11.37
N ASN A 116 -11.60 -11.90 -12.17
CA ASN A 116 -11.11 -11.81 -13.54
C ASN A 116 -9.71 -11.22 -13.64
N TRP A 117 -9.31 -10.34 -12.71
CA TRP A 117 -8.00 -9.71 -12.75
C TRP A 117 -7.00 -10.34 -11.76
N ILE A 118 -7.47 -11.01 -10.72
CA ILE A 118 -6.59 -11.71 -9.77
C ILE A 118 -5.67 -12.75 -10.45
N LYS A 119 -6.12 -13.31 -11.56
CA LYS A 119 -5.33 -14.23 -12.40
C LYS A 119 -4.08 -13.61 -13.03
N TYR A 120 -3.96 -12.29 -13.04
CA TYR A 120 -2.76 -11.59 -13.53
C TYR A 120 -1.67 -11.47 -12.45
N PHE A 121 -1.89 -12.05 -11.27
CA PHE A 121 -0.93 -12.18 -10.19
C PHE A 121 -0.49 -13.63 -10.07
N ASP A 122 0.82 -13.84 -9.97
CA ASP A 122 1.39 -15.17 -9.78
C ASP A 122 1.26 -15.62 -8.33
N ASN A 123 1.34 -14.64 -7.41
CA ASN A 123 1.18 -14.84 -5.98
C ASN A 123 0.07 -13.92 -5.44
N VAL A 124 -0.73 -14.46 -4.52
CA VAL A 124 -1.68 -13.69 -3.71
C VAL A 124 -1.39 -14.03 -2.26
N VAL A 125 -0.87 -13.07 -1.54
CA VAL A 125 -0.42 -13.23 -0.15
C VAL A 125 -1.23 -12.34 0.79
N GLU A 126 -1.43 -12.81 2.02
CA GLU A 126 -2.18 -12.09 3.05
C GLU A 126 -1.20 -11.65 4.14
N ASP A 127 -0.37 -10.67 3.81
CA ASP A 127 0.74 -10.18 4.62
C ASP A 127 0.64 -8.70 5.01
N LEU A 128 -0.47 -8.02 4.65
CA LEU A 128 -0.69 -6.64 5.06
C LEU A 128 -1.05 -6.57 6.54
N GLU A 129 -0.30 -5.77 7.28
CA GLU A 129 -0.67 -5.43 8.65
C GLU A 129 -1.83 -4.42 8.64
N PRO A 130 -2.82 -4.58 9.54
CA PRO A 130 -3.86 -3.57 9.73
C PRO A 130 -3.22 -2.20 10.00
N THR A 131 -3.62 -1.17 9.22
CA THR A 131 -3.09 0.18 9.41
C THR A 131 -3.54 0.76 10.75
N GLY A 132 -2.79 0.48 11.78
CA GLY A 132 -2.85 1.09 13.08
C GLY A 132 -1.42 1.18 13.59
N ILE A 133 -0.82 2.36 13.43
CA ILE A 133 0.56 2.64 13.81
C ILE A 133 1.49 1.58 13.21
N HIS A 134 2.19 1.93 12.13
CA HIS A 134 3.31 1.10 11.69
C HIS A 134 4.11 0.73 12.93
N SER A 135 4.05 -0.54 13.32
CA SER A 135 5.05 -1.05 14.21
C SER A 135 6.35 -0.84 13.44
N VAL A 136 7.05 0.24 13.79
CA VAL A 136 8.47 0.33 13.47
C VAL A 136 8.99 -1.02 13.95
N THR A 137 9.30 -1.91 13.03
CA THR A 137 10.11 -3.08 13.33
C THR A 137 11.43 -2.49 13.77
N LEU A 138 11.48 -2.15 15.06
CA LEU A 138 12.74 -1.96 15.73
C LEU A 138 13.44 -3.27 15.48
N ASP A 139 14.45 -3.22 14.62
CA ASP A 139 15.41 -4.30 14.50
C ASP A 139 15.61 -4.84 15.91
N LYS A 140 15.21 -6.08 16.14
CA LYS A 140 15.45 -6.77 17.40
C LYS A 140 16.95 -7.00 17.51
N LYS A 141 17.70 -5.90 17.71
CA LYS A 141 19.00 -6.01 18.35
C LYS A 141 18.73 -6.42 19.78
N PRO A 142 19.17 -7.61 20.19
CA PRO A 142 19.01 -8.02 21.58
C PRO A 142 19.79 -6.99 22.43
N GLY A 143 19.10 -6.30 23.33
CA GLY A 143 19.73 -5.49 24.35
C GLY A 143 19.43 -4.00 24.45
N ASN A 144 18.58 -3.42 23.61
CA ASN A 144 18.28 -2.00 23.77
C ASN A 144 17.18 -1.80 24.82
N GLN A 145 17.59 -1.67 26.11
CA GLN A 145 16.69 -1.31 27.22
C GLN A 145 16.36 0.19 27.27
N ALA A 146 16.37 0.88 26.12
CA ALA A 146 16.10 2.30 26.08
C ALA A 146 14.68 2.61 26.57
N ILE A 147 14.57 3.62 27.41
CA ILE A 147 13.32 4.13 27.96
C ILE A 147 13.06 5.47 27.30
N TYR A 148 11.82 5.72 26.92
CA TYR A 148 11.39 6.95 26.26
C TYR A 148 10.27 7.63 27.04
N ASP A 149 10.21 8.95 27.02
CA ASP A 149 9.05 9.70 27.49
C ASP A 149 7.88 9.56 26.48
N LEU A 150 6.71 10.11 26.84
CA LEU A 150 5.52 10.08 25.99
C LEU A 150 5.67 10.91 24.70
N ASN A 151 6.71 11.76 24.61
CA ASN A 151 7.06 12.55 23.43
C ASN A 151 8.11 11.87 22.55
N GLY A 152 8.50 10.61 22.88
CA GLY A 152 9.47 9.85 22.11
C GLY A 152 10.94 10.22 22.39
N ARG A 153 11.24 11.03 23.40
CA ARG A 153 12.60 11.36 23.77
C ARG A 153 13.21 10.25 24.61
N ARG A 154 14.41 9.83 24.25
CA ARG A 154 15.15 8.83 25.01
C ARG A 154 15.55 9.40 26.39
N ILE A 155 15.26 8.67 27.44
CA ILE A 155 15.63 9.01 28.81
C ILE A 155 17.00 8.39 29.11
N THR A 156 17.96 9.23 29.39
CA THR A 156 19.35 8.85 29.74
C THR A 156 19.67 9.07 31.21
N GLU A 157 18.78 9.74 31.93
CA GLU A 157 18.93 10.07 33.36
C GLU A 157 17.95 9.23 34.21
N ALA A 158 18.10 9.32 35.54
CA ALA A 158 17.21 8.66 36.48
C ALA A 158 15.74 9.07 36.22
N MET A 159 14.86 8.08 36.12
CA MET A 159 13.43 8.31 35.85
C MET A 159 12.82 9.09 37.03
N LYS A 160 12.26 10.26 36.71
CA LYS A 160 11.36 10.97 37.63
C LYS A 160 10.01 10.29 37.68
N LYS A 161 9.22 10.55 38.72
CA LYS A 161 7.83 10.06 38.79
C LYS A 161 7.07 10.41 37.51
N GLY A 162 6.54 9.40 36.84
CA GLY A 162 5.87 9.62 35.53
C GLY A 162 5.58 8.35 34.76
N VAL A 163 5.10 8.53 33.54
CA VAL A 163 4.79 7.44 32.60
C VAL A 163 5.80 7.46 31.45
N TYR A 164 6.31 6.29 31.10
CA TYR A 164 7.35 6.09 30.10
C TYR A 164 7.04 4.91 29.21
N ILE A 165 7.75 4.77 28.11
CA ILE A 165 7.70 3.64 27.17
C ILE A 165 9.02 2.87 27.26
N LYS A 166 8.94 1.58 27.54
CA LYS A 166 10.06 0.63 27.51
C LYS A 166 9.68 -0.60 26.72
N ASN A 167 10.46 -0.97 25.71
CA ASN A 167 10.18 -2.10 24.84
C ASN A 167 8.75 -2.07 24.25
N GLY A 168 8.28 -0.87 23.85
CA GLY A 168 6.93 -0.67 23.33
C GLY A 168 5.80 -0.76 24.36
N LYS A 169 6.12 -1.00 25.63
CA LYS A 169 5.13 -1.09 26.72
C LYS A 169 5.16 0.15 27.61
N LYS A 170 3.97 0.60 28.03
CA LYS A 170 3.80 1.69 28.98
C LYS A 170 4.21 1.21 30.38
N ILE A 171 5.13 1.94 31.03
CA ILE A 171 5.58 1.69 32.39
C ILE A 171 5.40 2.95 33.23
N SER A 172 5.21 2.81 34.55
CA SER A 172 5.10 3.92 35.48
C SER A 172 6.29 3.88 36.45
N ALA A 173 6.98 5.01 36.61
CA ALA A 173 7.92 5.22 37.69
C ALA A 173 7.18 5.86 38.88
N LYS A 174 7.35 5.27 40.06
CA LYS A 174 6.70 5.73 41.30
C LYS A 174 7.61 6.74 42.00
#